data_28a7d756bcd04330e9f59f26a5cb1a3b
#
_entry.id   28a7d756bcd04330e9f59f26a5cb1a3b
#
_cell.length_a   1.000
_cell.length_b   1.000
_cell.length_c   1.000
_cell.angle_alpha   90.00
_cell.angle_beta   90.00
_cell.angle_gamma   90.00
#
_symmetry.space_group_name_H-M   'P 1'
#
loop_
_entity.id
_entity.type
_entity.pdbx_description
1 polymer ?
#
loop_
_entity_poly.entity_id
_entity_poly.type
_entity_poly.pdbx_seq_one_letter_code
_entity_poly.pdbx_strand_id
1 'polypeptide(L)'
;GMHPGTKKLTGERASRAGLIASISSTSEMFSGGDKRVIEPGSLALVPPGGVCIIDEAQNLNASELAEMNTALEAQEVEISMSLKGTVSTRTPVVLIANPLKSDNAKFDPFDPHRSIIQQAGFKESTMTRMDLAYFLFDEKNSAEEERRRSRSIFAKMGGVAPQNSNNEGGEILPPEFMRDFLILARTHSHLEFTQEAIDVLVEDQVSKRTAANEDDVVSQRRSASLARLAAAAAKLDFSDTINIPHAEFALRAMSEAEQDRNPSVMRGAKIAEVRDLREHVLVAFYNQWDRDPDATKTRYQVLDIEAGLDTYWESEWGVKPNLTQLKKTLESLAKDSATQKGKRIMKVARDTFTFE
;
A
#
# COMPACT_ATOMS: atom_id res chain seq x y z
N GLY A 1 -6.93 -22.41 -5.62
CA GLY A 1 -5.87 -21.54 -5.17
C GLY A 1 -4.84 -22.25 -4.30
N MET A 2 -3.68 -21.63 -4.11
CA MET A 2 -2.60 -22.21 -3.27
C MET A 2 -3.00 -22.32 -1.79
N HIS A 3 -3.87 -21.45 -1.32
CA HIS A 3 -4.31 -21.46 0.10
C HIS A 3 -5.56 -22.35 0.25
N PRO A 4 -5.51 -23.44 1.02
CA PRO A 4 -6.65 -24.34 1.23
C PRO A 4 -7.76 -23.63 2.02
N GLY A 5 -9.01 -23.91 1.65
CA GLY A 5 -10.17 -23.30 2.31
C GLY A 5 -10.45 -21.84 1.94
N THR A 6 -9.91 -21.36 0.81
CA THR A 6 -10.18 -19.99 0.35
C THR A 6 -11.61 -19.87 -0.18
N LYS A 7 -12.34 -18.85 0.30
CA LYS A 7 -13.58 -18.35 -0.29
C LYS A 7 -13.33 -17.04 -0.99
N LYS A 8 -13.77 -16.90 -2.25
CA LYS A 8 -13.67 -15.65 -3.01
C LYS A 8 -15.05 -15.10 -3.29
N LEU A 9 -15.22 -13.81 -3.03
CA LEU A 9 -16.42 -13.01 -3.29
C LEU A 9 -16.06 -11.80 -4.14
N THR A 10 -17.06 -11.19 -4.76
CA THR A 10 -16.95 -9.89 -5.42
C THR A 10 -17.78 -8.88 -4.64
N GLY A 11 -17.26 -7.68 -4.40
CA GLY A 11 -17.94 -6.64 -3.62
C GLY A 11 -19.33 -6.29 -4.13
N GLU A 12 -19.56 -6.30 -5.45
CA GLU A 12 -20.87 -6.08 -6.04
C GLU A 12 -21.95 -7.10 -5.63
N ARG A 13 -21.55 -8.31 -5.27
CA ARG A 13 -22.45 -9.41 -4.87
C ARG A 13 -22.42 -9.68 -3.37
N ALA A 14 -21.66 -8.92 -2.63
CA ALA A 14 -21.50 -9.07 -1.20
C ALA A 14 -22.64 -8.34 -0.48
N SER A 15 -23.80 -8.95 -0.37
CA SER A 15 -24.84 -8.46 0.53
C SER A 15 -24.55 -8.88 1.97
N ARG A 16 -25.21 -8.22 2.96
CA ARG A 16 -25.14 -8.62 4.38
C ARG A 16 -25.42 -10.12 4.56
N ALA A 17 -26.47 -10.61 3.92
CA ALA A 17 -26.87 -12.02 3.94
C ALA A 17 -25.75 -12.92 3.37
N GLY A 18 -25.11 -12.51 2.29
CA GLY A 18 -24.02 -13.26 1.66
C GLY A 18 -22.69 -13.18 2.41
N LEU A 19 -22.43 -12.10 3.15
CA LEU A 19 -21.21 -11.93 3.94
C LEU A 19 -21.30 -12.61 5.30
N ILE A 20 -22.38 -12.40 6.06
CA ILE A 20 -22.48 -12.75 7.48
C ILE A 20 -23.44 -13.87 7.70
N ALA A 21 -24.74 -13.61 7.50
CA ALA A 21 -25.81 -14.61 7.60
C ALA A 21 -27.13 -14.09 7.12
N SER A 22 -28.03 -15.00 6.74
CA SER A 22 -29.44 -14.77 6.43
C SER A 22 -30.34 -15.67 7.28
N ILE A 23 -31.64 -15.34 7.29
CA ILE A 23 -32.66 -16.21 7.86
C ILE A 23 -33.51 -16.74 6.71
N SER A 24 -33.51 -18.04 6.54
CA SER A 24 -34.39 -18.71 5.57
C SER A 24 -35.51 -19.47 6.26
N SER A 25 -36.64 -19.67 5.61
CA SER A 25 -37.71 -20.55 6.03
C SER A 25 -37.63 -21.83 5.22
N THR A 26 -37.48 -22.95 5.91
CA THR A 26 -37.52 -24.27 5.31
C THR A 26 -38.88 -24.90 5.63
N SER A 27 -39.67 -25.18 4.58
CA SER A 27 -40.92 -25.96 4.74
C SER A 27 -40.54 -27.42 4.95
N GLU A 28 -40.79 -27.95 6.14
CA GLU A 28 -40.69 -29.41 6.36
C GLU A 28 -41.90 -30.09 5.75
N MET A 29 -41.66 -30.95 4.78
CA MET A 29 -42.68 -31.68 4.00
C MET A 29 -43.60 -32.58 4.85
N PHE A 30 -43.26 -32.81 6.12
CA PHE A 30 -43.96 -33.75 7.02
C PHE A 30 -44.55 -33.15 8.28
N SER A 31 -44.22 -31.91 8.67
CA SER A 31 -44.68 -31.33 9.95
C SER A 31 -45.56 -30.09 9.81
N GLY A 32 -45.83 -29.61 8.60
CA GLY A 32 -46.78 -28.52 8.36
C GLY A 32 -46.42 -27.15 8.95
N GLY A 33 -45.18 -26.95 9.37
CA GLY A 33 -44.70 -25.70 9.95
C GLY A 33 -43.47 -25.14 9.23
N ASP A 34 -43.44 -23.83 9.01
CA ASP A 34 -42.25 -23.14 8.54
C ASP A 34 -41.21 -23.07 9.64
N LYS A 35 -40.12 -23.83 9.51
CA LYS A 35 -38.98 -23.74 10.40
C LYS A 35 -38.01 -22.67 9.87
N ARG A 36 -37.74 -21.67 10.66
CA ARG A 36 -36.74 -20.65 10.34
C ARG A 36 -35.36 -21.14 10.75
N VAL A 37 -34.39 -20.96 9.86
CA VAL A 37 -33.01 -21.39 10.06
C VAL A 37 -32.07 -20.20 9.74
N ILE A 38 -31.02 -20.07 10.54
CA ILE A 38 -29.94 -19.13 10.25
C ILE A 38 -29.01 -19.79 9.23
N GLU A 39 -28.92 -19.22 8.05
CA GLU A 39 -27.96 -19.61 7.01
C GLU A 39 -26.71 -18.76 7.14
N PRO A 40 -25.56 -19.37 7.46
CA PRO A 40 -24.29 -18.64 7.59
C PRO A 40 -23.81 -18.11 6.24
N GLY A 41 -23.30 -16.87 6.23
CA GLY A 41 -22.69 -16.24 5.08
C GLY A 41 -21.23 -16.65 4.87
N SER A 42 -20.60 -16.02 3.91
CA SER A 42 -19.26 -16.42 3.43
C SER A 42 -18.16 -16.30 4.48
N LEU A 43 -18.24 -15.33 5.39
CA LEU A 43 -17.25 -15.21 6.48
C LEU A 43 -17.35 -16.39 7.47
N ALA A 44 -18.56 -16.85 7.75
CA ALA A 44 -18.79 -17.98 8.66
C ALA A 44 -18.57 -19.34 7.99
N LEU A 45 -18.69 -19.42 6.67
CA LEU A 45 -18.51 -20.65 5.89
C LEU A 45 -17.05 -20.94 5.52
N VAL A 46 -16.11 -20.06 5.84
CA VAL A 46 -14.68 -20.34 5.66
C VAL A 46 -14.25 -21.38 6.69
N PRO A 47 -13.67 -22.52 6.27
CA PRO A 47 -13.21 -23.52 7.20
C PRO A 47 -12.07 -22.98 8.08
N PRO A 48 -11.83 -23.55 9.27
CA PRO A 48 -10.73 -23.15 10.14
C PRO A 48 -9.40 -23.10 9.37
N GLY A 49 -8.72 -21.95 9.46
CA GLY A 49 -7.49 -21.66 8.74
C GLY A 49 -7.67 -21.35 7.23
N GLY A 50 -8.88 -21.22 6.73
CA GLY A 50 -9.15 -20.66 5.41
C GLY A 50 -9.00 -19.14 5.39
N VAL A 51 -9.23 -18.53 4.22
CA VAL A 51 -9.17 -17.08 3.98
C VAL A 51 -10.40 -16.66 3.19
N CYS A 52 -11.02 -15.55 3.57
CA CYS A 52 -12.04 -14.89 2.77
C CYS A 52 -11.40 -13.78 1.93
N ILE A 53 -11.53 -13.86 0.62
CA ILE A 53 -11.05 -12.82 -0.30
C ILE A 53 -12.25 -12.09 -0.87
N ILE A 54 -12.29 -10.77 -0.69
CA ILE A 54 -13.32 -9.91 -1.26
C ILE A 54 -12.65 -9.06 -2.34
N ASP A 55 -12.91 -9.39 -3.58
CA ASP A 55 -12.43 -8.66 -4.75
C ASP A 55 -13.38 -7.50 -5.08
N GLU A 56 -12.85 -6.43 -5.66
CA GLU A 56 -13.61 -5.21 -5.92
C GLU A 56 -14.32 -4.64 -4.67
N ALA A 57 -13.62 -4.67 -3.55
CA ALA A 57 -14.16 -4.29 -2.25
C ALA A 57 -14.58 -2.80 -2.17
N GLN A 58 -14.15 -1.95 -3.10
CA GLN A 58 -14.63 -0.57 -3.24
C GLN A 58 -16.13 -0.49 -3.56
N ASN A 59 -16.75 -1.57 -4.05
CA ASN A 59 -18.17 -1.64 -4.38
C ASN A 59 -19.06 -2.03 -3.19
N LEU A 60 -18.46 -2.34 -2.02
CA LEU A 60 -19.20 -2.55 -0.78
C LEU A 60 -19.85 -1.24 -0.34
N ASN A 61 -21.12 -1.29 0.01
CA ASN A 61 -21.80 -0.12 0.53
C ASN A 61 -21.44 0.16 2.01
N ALA A 62 -21.80 1.34 2.51
CA ALA A 62 -21.44 1.77 3.86
C ALA A 62 -21.99 0.87 4.96
N SER A 63 -23.17 0.23 4.76
CA SER A 63 -23.78 -0.70 5.71
C SER A 63 -23.02 -2.02 5.76
N GLU A 64 -22.64 -2.55 4.61
CA GLU A 64 -21.87 -3.79 4.49
C GLU A 64 -20.47 -3.64 5.09
N LEU A 65 -19.81 -2.49 4.85
CA LEU A 65 -18.54 -2.17 5.49
C LEU A 65 -18.66 -2.05 7.01
N ALA A 66 -19.73 -1.44 7.53
CA ALA A 66 -19.95 -1.30 8.97
C ALA A 66 -20.14 -2.66 9.63
N GLU A 67 -20.92 -3.56 9.03
CA GLU A 67 -21.12 -4.91 9.55
C GLU A 67 -19.87 -5.78 9.44
N MET A 68 -19.13 -5.67 8.32
CA MET A 68 -17.85 -6.32 8.19
C MET A 68 -16.88 -5.83 9.27
N ASN A 69 -16.86 -4.54 9.60
CA ASN A 69 -16.04 -3.99 10.68
C ASN A 69 -16.40 -4.62 12.03
N THR A 70 -17.69 -4.86 12.30
CA THR A 70 -18.15 -5.56 13.51
C THR A 70 -17.66 -7.01 13.51
N ALA A 71 -17.81 -7.72 12.41
CA ALA A 71 -17.36 -9.10 12.27
C ALA A 71 -15.83 -9.23 12.44
N LEU A 72 -15.04 -8.28 11.91
CA LEU A 72 -13.59 -8.27 12.04
C LEU A 72 -13.13 -7.98 13.47
N GLU A 73 -13.87 -7.15 14.20
CA GLU A 73 -13.51 -6.75 15.58
C GLU A 73 -13.90 -7.81 16.61
N ALA A 74 -15.18 -8.22 16.59
CA ALA A 74 -15.72 -9.17 17.56
C ALA A 74 -15.40 -10.63 17.20
N GLN A 75 -15.06 -10.93 15.94
CA GLN A 75 -14.89 -12.27 15.38
C GLN A 75 -16.16 -13.14 15.51
N GLU A 76 -17.27 -12.50 15.80
CA GLU A 76 -18.61 -13.08 15.87
C GLU A 76 -19.66 -12.00 15.57
N VAL A 77 -20.80 -12.41 15.06
CA VAL A 77 -21.93 -11.50 14.82
C VAL A 77 -23.18 -12.08 15.44
N GLU A 78 -23.83 -11.28 16.27
CA GLU A 78 -25.13 -11.60 16.86
C GLU A 78 -26.23 -11.32 15.82
N ILE A 79 -27.06 -12.32 15.58
CA ILE A 79 -28.28 -12.22 14.78
C ILE A 79 -29.45 -12.06 15.74
N SER A 80 -30.08 -10.90 15.67
CA SER A 80 -31.17 -10.49 16.55
C SER A 80 -32.40 -10.09 15.74
N MET A 81 -32.95 -11.03 14.99
CA MET A 81 -34.18 -10.83 14.20
C MET A 81 -35.29 -11.80 14.71
N SER A 82 -35.94 -12.47 13.78
CA SER A 82 -36.95 -13.49 14.09
C SER A 82 -36.39 -14.78 14.76
N LEU A 83 -35.10 -15.00 14.62
CA LEU A 83 -34.26 -15.94 15.36
C LEU A 83 -33.14 -15.20 16.04
N LYS A 84 -32.73 -15.63 17.20
CA LYS A 84 -31.56 -15.14 17.91
C LYS A 84 -30.47 -16.20 17.87
N GLY A 85 -29.26 -15.78 17.56
CA GLY A 85 -28.10 -16.67 17.52
C GLY A 85 -26.81 -15.89 17.25
N THR A 86 -25.69 -16.53 17.53
CA THR A 86 -24.37 -15.98 17.27
C THR A 86 -23.68 -16.80 16.18
N VAL A 87 -23.08 -16.13 15.22
CA VAL A 87 -22.32 -16.74 14.12
C VAL A 87 -20.85 -16.33 14.24
N SER A 88 -19.97 -17.32 14.33
CA SER A 88 -18.53 -17.07 14.37
C SER A 88 -18.02 -16.60 13.02
N THR A 89 -17.22 -15.54 13.04
CA THR A 89 -16.58 -14.95 11.86
C THR A 89 -15.05 -14.88 12.00
N ARG A 90 -14.47 -15.85 12.74
CA ARG A 90 -13.01 -16.01 12.94
C ARG A 90 -12.31 -16.40 11.66
N THR A 91 -12.20 -15.44 10.73
CA THR A 91 -11.71 -15.68 9.37
C THR A 91 -10.79 -14.54 8.97
N PRO A 92 -9.54 -14.83 8.53
CA PRO A 92 -8.71 -13.85 7.88
C PRO A 92 -9.41 -13.31 6.62
N VAL A 93 -9.44 -11.99 6.47
CA VAL A 93 -10.07 -11.32 5.32
C VAL A 93 -9.03 -10.58 4.53
N VAL A 94 -9.03 -10.77 3.21
CA VAL A 94 -8.22 -10.01 2.25
C VAL A 94 -9.17 -9.19 1.39
N LEU A 95 -9.02 -7.87 1.45
CA LEU A 95 -9.74 -6.94 0.58
C LEU A 95 -8.85 -6.56 -0.59
N ILE A 96 -9.38 -6.67 -1.79
CA ILE A 96 -8.74 -6.19 -3.01
C ILE A 96 -9.64 -5.09 -3.57
N ALA A 97 -9.09 -3.88 -3.72
CA ALA A 97 -9.86 -2.74 -4.17
C ALA A 97 -9.10 -1.91 -5.19
N ASN A 98 -9.84 -1.35 -6.12
CA ASN A 98 -9.36 -0.30 -7.01
C ASN A 98 -9.77 1.08 -6.47
N PRO A 99 -9.07 2.15 -6.84
CA PRO A 99 -9.52 3.50 -6.54
C PRO A 99 -10.93 3.75 -7.10
N LEU A 100 -11.74 4.47 -6.34
CA LEU A 100 -13.06 4.88 -6.82
C LEU A 100 -12.91 5.77 -8.05
N LYS A 101 -13.65 5.45 -9.10
CA LYS A 101 -13.78 6.33 -10.26
C LYS A 101 -14.62 7.53 -9.83
N SER A 102 -13.99 8.68 -9.71
CA SER A 102 -14.70 9.95 -9.55
C SER A 102 -14.71 10.66 -10.90
N ASP A 103 -15.86 11.14 -11.33
CA ASP A 103 -16.05 11.80 -12.63
C ASP A 103 -15.13 13.01 -12.84
N ASN A 104 -14.61 13.58 -11.75
CA ASN A 104 -13.80 14.80 -11.77
C ASN A 104 -12.39 14.66 -11.20
N ALA A 105 -11.99 13.49 -10.71
CA ALA A 105 -10.67 13.33 -10.09
C ALA A 105 -10.01 12.01 -10.47
N LYS A 106 -8.88 12.12 -11.17
CA LYS A 106 -7.99 11.00 -11.42
C LYS A 106 -7.35 10.54 -10.10
N PHE A 107 -7.15 9.23 -9.95
CA PHE A 107 -6.37 8.72 -8.84
C PHE A 107 -4.96 9.33 -8.84
N ASP A 108 -4.59 9.93 -7.73
CA ASP A 108 -3.26 10.47 -7.50
C ASP A 108 -2.77 10.04 -6.11
N PRO A 109 -1.78 9.14 -6.05
CA PRO A 109 -1.23 8.70 -4.77
C PRO A 109 -0.62 9.84 -3.95
N PHE A 110 -0.31 10.96 -4.60
CA PHE A 110 0.29 12.14 -4.01
C PHE A 110 -0.67 13.34 -3.89
N ASP A 111 -1.99 13.10 -3.96
CA ASP A 111 -3.00 14.15 -3.78
C ASP A 111 -2.84 14.82 -2.40
N PRO A 112 -2.67 16.16 -2.33
CA PRO A 112 -2.52 16.87 -1.07
C PRO A 112 -3.78 16.90 -0.21
N HIS A 113 -4.94 16.71 -0.81
CA HIS A 113 -6.23 16.89 -0.16
C HIS A 113 -6.95 15.58 0.13
N ARG A 114 -6.54 14.47 -0.48
CA ARG A 114 -7.17 13.17 -0.32
C ARG A 114 -6.14 12.08 -0.09
N SER A 115 -6.26 11.39 1.02
CA SER A 115 -5.44 10.21 1.26
C SER A 115 -5.77 9.08 0.26
N ILE A 116 -4.83 8.16 0.04
CA ILE A 116 -5.05 6.96 -0.79
C ILE A 116 -6.26 6.18 -0.29
N ILE A 117 -6.45 6.09 1.01
CA ILE A 117 -7.57 5.43 1.68
C ILE A 117 -8.90 6.06 1.26
N GLN A 118 -9.00 7.38 1.28
CA GLN A 118 -10.19 8.11 0.86
C GLN A 118 -10.46 7.92 -0.63
N GLN A 119 -9.42 7.87 -1.44
CA GLN A 119 -9.54 7.61 -2.88
C GLN A 119 -9.97 6.17 -3.17
N ALA A 120 -9.68 5.21 -2.30
CA ALA A 120 -10.17 3.83 -2.38
C ALA A 120 -11.58 3.66 -1.80
N GLY A 121 -12.18 4.71 -1.23
CA GLY A 121 -13.53 4.69 -0.67
C GLY A 121 -13.67 4.07 0.71
N PHE A 122 -12.57 3.72 1.35
CA PHE A 122 -12.59 3.20 2.71
C PHE A 122 -12.56 4.31 3.74
N LYS A 123 -13.29 4.09 4.83
CA LYS A 123 -13.22 4.97 6.01
C LYS A 123 -12.00 4.59 6.85
N GLU A 124 -11.48 5.57 7.58
CA GLU A 124 -10.38 5.37 8.54
C GLU A 124 -10.72 4.26 9.55
N SER A 125 -11.99 4.18 9.98
CA SER A 125 -12.47 3.12 10.89
C SER A 125 -12.33 1.71 10.34
N THR A 126 -12.39 1.51 9.03
CA THR A 126 -12.13 0.22 8.38
C THR A 126 -10.63 -0.06 8.32
N MET A 127 -9.85 0.95 7.96
CA MET A 127 -8.39 0.81 7.82
C MET A 127 -7.69 0.54 9.15
N THR A 128 -8.19 1.08 10.26
CA THR A 128 -7.64 0.82 11.59
C THR A 128 -7.86 -0.63 12.06
N ARG A 129 -8.73 -1.39 11.38
CA ARG A 129 -8.99 -2.81 11.64
C ARG A 129 -8.17 -3.75 10.76
N MET A 130 -7.52 -3.22 9.73
CA MET A 130 -6.62 -3.99 8.88
C MET A 130 -5.26 -4.13 9.58
N ASP A 131 -4.71 -5.34 9.55
CA ASP A 131 -3.37 -5.59 10.08
C ASP A 131 -2.31 -5.01 9.12
N LEU A 132 -2.50 -5.20 7.83
CA LEU A 132 -1.62 -4.71 6.76
C LEU A 132 -2.45 -4.10 5.64
N ALA A 133 -1.93 -3.04 5.02
CA ALA A 133 -2.49 -2.45 3.81
C ALA A 133 -1.34 -2.09 2.86
N TYR A 134 -1.37 -2.64 1.66
CA TYR A 134 -0.38 -2.38 0.61
C TYR A 134 -1.04 -1.65 -0.56
N PHE A 135 -0.33 -0.70 -1.13
CA PHE A 135 -0.77 0.08 -2.28
C PHE A 135 0.13 -0.23 -3.48
N LEU A 136 -0.46 -0.83 -4.50
CA LEU A 136 0.25 -1.19 -5.72
C LEU A 136 0.07 -0.06 -6.75
N PHE A 137 1.18 0.50 -7.20
CA PHE A 137 1.20 1.53 -8.23
C PHE A 137 1.69 0.95 -9.56
N ASP A 138 1.11 1.46 -10.64
CA ASP A 138 1.58 1.13 -11.98
C ASP A 138 2.82 1.99 -12.26
N GLU A 139 3.99 1.44 -11.98
CA GLU A 139 5.26 2.07 -12.29
C GLU A 139 5.54 1.96 -13.78
N LYS A 140 6.07 3.04 -14.37
CA LYS A 140 6.58 2.98 -15.73
C LYS A 140 7.84 2.14 -15.74
N ASN A 141 7.67 0.88 -16.08
CA ASN A 141 8.78 -0.04 -16.26
C ASN A 141 9.69 0.41 -17.43
N SER A 142 10.95 -0.01 -17.37
CA SER A 142 11.83 0.10 -18.52
C SER A 142 11.27 -0.71 -19.71
N ALA A 143 11.63 -0.33 -20.93
CA ALA A 143 11.19 -1.07 -22.12
C ALA A 143 11.60 -2.55 -22.09
N GLU A 144 12.67 -2.90 -21.39
CA GLU A 144 13.12 -4.29 -21.22
C GLU A 144 12.24 -5.07 -20.25
N GLU A 145 11.88 -4.49 -19.11
CA GLU A 145 10.96 -5.09 -18.15
C GLU A 145 9.57 -5.31 -18.75
N GLU A 146 9.08 -4.34 -19.52
CA GLU A 146 7.80 -4.46 -20.21
C GLU A 146 7.81 -5.58 -21.26
N ARG A 147 8.90 -5.68 -22.03
CA ARG A 147 9.10 -6.82 -22.97
C ARG A 147 9.15 -8.16 -22.23
N ARG A 148 9.83 -8.22 -21.07
CA ARG A 148 9.93 -9.43 -20.25
C ARG A 148 8.55 -9.85 -19.72
N ARG A 149 7.78 -8.90 -19.18
CA ARG A 149 6.41 -9.12 -18.70
C ARG A 149 5.50 -9.61 -19.82
N SER A 150 5.49 -8.90 -20.95
CA SER A 150 4.68 -9.26 -22.11
C SER A 150 5.02 -10.65 -22.65
N ARG A 151 6.31 -11.00 -22.77
CA ARG A 151 6.73 -12.35 -23.15
C ARG A 151 6.22 -13.41 -22.18
N SER A 152 6.29 -13.18 -20.87
CA SER A 152 5.78 -14.10 -19.86
C SER A 152 4.27 -14.33 -19.98
N ILE A 153 3.50 -13.26 -20.23
CA ILE A 153 2.06 -13.34 -20.43
C ILE A 153 1.72 -14.14 -21.68
N PHE A 154 2.34 -13.81 -22.83
CA PHE A 154 2.09 -14.51 -24.08
C PHE A 154 2.53 -15.98 -24.03
N ALA A 155 3.65 -16.30 -23.37
CA ALA A 155 4.07 -17.68 -23.16
C ALA A 155 3.04 -18.49 -22.38
N LYS A 156 2.50 -17.92 -21.30
CA LYS A 156 1.42 -18.56 -20.51
C LYS A 156 0.14 -18.75 -21.33
N MET A 157 -0.25 -17.79 -22.14
CA MET A 157 -1.43 -17.88 -23.02
C MET A 157 -1.23 -18.87 -24.16
N GLY A 158 -0.01 -18.98 -24.69
CA GLY A 158 0.36 -19.92 -25.75
C GLY A 158 0.66 -21.35 -25.28
N GLY A 159 0.53 -21.64 -23.97
CA GLY A 159 0.85 -22.95 -23.42
C GLY A 159 2.35 -23.31 -23.47
N VAL A 160 3.20 -22.36 -23.77
CA VAL A 160 4.65 -22.54 -23.76
C VAL A 160 5.14 -22.39 -22.33
N ALA A 161 5.79 -23.42 -21.80
CA ALA A 161 6.44 -23.33 -20.50
C ALA A 161 7.40 -22.11 -20.51
N PRO A 162 7.37 -21.23 -19.51
CA PRO A 162 8.31 -20.13 -19.45
C PRO A 162 9.72 -20.71 -19.50
N GLN A 163 10.48 -20.38 -20.55
CA GLN A 163 11.90 -20.68 -20.56
C GLN A 163 12.50 -19.99 -19.34
N ASN A 164 13.19 -20.76 -18.50
CA ASN A 164 13.94 -20.28 -17.35
C ASN A 164 14.87 -19.14 -17.81
N SER A 165 14.35 -17.94 -17.85
CA SER A 165 15.21 -16.75 -17.86
C SER A 165 15.93 -16.79 -16.52
N ASN A 166 17.27 -16.82 -16.54
CA ASN A 166 18.16 -16.80 -15.41
C ASN A 166 17.56 -15.98 -14.26
N ASN A 167 16.85 -16.68 -13.37
CA ASN A 167 16.35 -16.09 -12.16
C ASN A 167 17.55 -15.96 -11.23
N GLU A 168 18.00 -14.76 -11.04
CA GLU A 168 18.80 -14.37 -9.87
C GLU A 168 17.98 -14.48 -8.57
N GLY A 169 17.13 -15.47 -8.45
CA GLY A 169 16.24 -15.61 -7.30
C GLY A 169 15.54 -16.97 -7.29
N GLY A 170 16.21 -17.97 -6.75
CA GLY A 170 15.62 -19.20 -6.22
C GLY A 170 14.83 -20.08 -7.20
N GLU A 171 14.73 -21.32 -6.82
CA GLU A 171 13.90 -22.32 -7.49
C GLU A 171 12.40 -21.98 -7.30
N ILE A 172 11.63 -21.98 -8.39
CA ILE A 172 10.17 -21.76 -8.32
C ILE A 172 9.54 -23.02 -7.73
N LEU A 173 9.06 -22.91 -6.52
CA LEU A 173 8.39 -24.01 -5.83
C LEU A 173 7.04 -24.33 -6.48
N PRO A 174 6.69 -25.62 -6.67
CA PRO A 174 5.39 -26.02 -7.19
C PRO A 174 4.24 -25.54 -6.30
N PRO A 175 3.07 -25.17 -6.88
CA PRO A 175 1.90 -24.75 -6.10
C PRO A 175 1.42 -25.79 -5.08
N GLU A 176 1.56 -27.07 -5.40
CA GLU A 176 1.21 -28.18 -4.52
C GLU A 176 2.12 -28.19 -3.28
N PHE A 177 3.42 -28.01 -3.47
CA PHE A 177 4.38 -27.91 -2.36
C PHE A 177 4.03 -26.74 -1.45
N MET A 178 3.74 -25.56 -2.01
CA MET A 178 3.35 -24.38 -1.22
C MET A 178 2.06 -24.61 -0.44
N ARG A 179 1.09 -25.30 -1.04
CA ARG A 179 -0.15 -25.65 -0.34
C ARG A 179 0.12 -26.58 0.84
N ASP A 180 0.88 -27.64 0.65
CA ASP A 180 1.17 -28.64 1.67
C ASP A 180 2.03 -28.05 2.79
N PHE A 181 3.00 -27.19 2.44
CA PHE A 181 3.78 -26.38 3.37
C PHE A 181 2.87 -25.51 4.27
N LEU A 182 1.92 -24.75 3.67
CA LEU A 182 0.99 -23.93 4.43
C LEU A 182 0.05 -24.74 5.33
N ILE A 183 -0.38 -25.93 4.87
CA ILE A 183 -1.18 -26.85 5.71
C ILE A 183 -0.36 -27.28 6.93
N LEU A 184 0.88 -27.71 6.71
CA LEU A 184 1.76 -28.16 7.78
C LEU A 184 2.10 -27.02 8.75
N ALA A 185 2.47 -25.84 8.27
CA ALA A 185 2.76 -24.66 9.10
C ALA A 185 1.57 -24.30 10.02
N ARG A 186 0.33 -24.49 9.56
CA ARG A 186 -0.89 -24.22 10.34
C ARG A 186 -1.15 -25.20 11.48
N THR A 187 -0.60 -26.41 11.41
CA THR A 187 -0.72 -27.39 12.50
C THR A 187 0.09 -26.98 13.74
N HIS A 188 1.07 -26.09 13.57
CA HIS A 188 1.84 -25.51 14.67
C HIS A 188 0.97 -24.52 15.48
N SER A 189 0.43 -24.98 16.60
CA SER A 189 -0.58 -24.21 17.37
C SER A 189 -0.09 -23.70 18.73
N HIS A 190 0.94 -24.32 19.30
CA HIS A 190 1.49 -23.95 20.59
C HIS A 190 2.72 -23.06 20.38
N LEU A 191 2.50 -21.75 20.44
CA LEU A 191 3.56 -20.75 20.28
C LEU A 191 3.63 -19.91 21.53
N GLU A 192 4.81 -19.82 22.12
CA GLU A 192 5.10 -18.96 23.25
C GLU A 192 6.08 -17.88 22.84
N PHE A 193 5.84 -16.65 23.28
CA PHE A 193 6.80 -15.58 23.08
C PHE A 193 7.99 -15.72 24.02
N THR A 194 9.20 -15.53 23.51
CA THR A 194 10.35 -15.29 24.37
C THR A 194 10.30 -13.86 24.92
N GLN A 195 10.88 -13.64 26.09
CA GLN A 195 10.88 -12.31 26.69
C GLN A 195 11.58 -11.28 25.80
N GLU A 196 12.67 -11.66 25.18
CA GLU A 196 13.46 -10.80 24.27
C GLU A 196 12.62 -10.38 23.04
N ALA A 197 11.80 -11.28 22.49
CA ALA A 197 10.91 -10.94 21.38
C ALA A 197 9.82 -9.94 21.80
N ILE A 198 9.27 -10.11 23.02
CA ILE A 198 8.33 -9.16 23.60
C ILE A 198 9.00 -7.79 23.76
N ASP A 199 10.20 -7.75 24.31
CA ASP A 199 10.93 -6.50 24.57
C ASP A 199 11.18 -5.71 23.25
N VAL A 200 11.56 -6.40 22.18
CA VAL A 200 11.73 -5.81 20.84
C VAL A 200 10.42 -5.18 20.32
N LEU A 201 9.29 -5.89 20.44
CA LEU A 201 7.99 -5.38 19.99
C LEU A 201 7.49 -4.21 20.85
N VAL A 202 7.75 -4.26 22.15
CA VAL A 202 7.37 -3.20 23.10
C VAL A 202 8.18 -1.94 22.82
N GLU A 203 9.50 -2.06 22.61
CA GLU A 203 10.37 -0.91 22.34
C GLU A 203 9.97 -0.18 21.05
N ASP A 204 9.65 -0.92 19.97
CA ASP A 204 9.12 -0.33 18.75
C ASP A 204 7.80 0.42 18.99
N GLN A 205 6.87 -0.17 19.77
CA GLN A 205 5.59 0.45 20.07
C GLN A 205 5.76 1.72 20.91
N VAL A 206 6.68 1.72 21.89
CA VAL A 206 7.01 2.90 22.72
C VAL A 206 7.63 3.98 21.85
N SER A 207 8.62 3.62 21.03
CA SER A 207 9.31 4.55 20.12
C SER A 207 8.33 5.23 19.17
N LYS A 208 7.45 4.46 18.53
CA LYS A 208 6.41 4.98 17.63
C LYS A 208 5.44 5.93 18.34
N ARG A 209 5.01 5.60 19.55
CA ARG A 209 4.11 6.47 20.33
C ARG A 209 4.77 7.75 20.79
N THR A 210 6.05 7.69 21.14
CA THR A 210 6.81 8.86 21.59
C THR A 210 7.14 9.79 20.43
N ALA A 211 7.35 9.24 19.23
CA ALA A 211 7.61 10.02 18.01
C ALA A 211 6.34 10.55 17.32
N ALA A 212 5.16 10.03 17.68
CA ALA A 212 3.89 10.45 17.08
C ALA A 212 3.53 11.86 17.51
N ASN A 213 3.07 12.69 16.55
CA ASN A 213 2.49 14.00 16.83
C ASN A 213 1.08 13.82 17.45
N GLU A 214 0.50 14.93 17.98
CA GLU A 214 -0.83 14.88 18.63
C GLU A 214 -1.94 14.35 17.70
N ASP A 215 -1.77 14.47 16.38
CA ASP A 215 -2.71 13.98 15.37
C ASP A 215 -2.48 12.51 14.95
N ASP A 216 -1.34 11.92 15.33
CA ASP A 216 -0.96 10.53 14.96
C ASP A 216 -1.35 9.55 16.06
N VAL A 217 -2.52 8.93 15.93
CA VAL A 217 -2.96 7.91 16.89
C VAL A 217 -2.32 6.56 16.60
N VAL A 218 -1.25 6.23 17.29
CA VAL A 218 -0.69 4.86 17.29
C VAL A 218 -1.62 3.94 18.10
N SER A 219 -2.43 3.18 17.40
CA SER A 219 -3.45 2.30 18.00
C SER A 219 -2.84 1.14 18.78
N GLN A 220 -3.48 0.74 19.89
CA GLN A 220 -3.15 -0.52 20.59
C GLN A 220 -3.39 -1.77 19.71
N ARG A 221 -4.26 -1.66 18.69
CA ARG A 221 -4.47 -2.73 17.71
C ARG A 221 -3.20 -3.10 16.95
N ARG A 222 -2.29 -2.13 16.76
CA ARG A 222 -0.98 -2.36 16.14
C ARG A 222 -0.18 -3.44 16.89
N SER A 223 -0.18 -3.42 18.22
CA SER A 223 0.49 -4.46 19.03
C SER A 223 -0.10 -5.85 18.77
N ALA A 224 -1.42 -5.95 18.67
CA ALA A 224 -2.09 -7.22 18.36
C ALA A 224 -1.77 -7.70 16.91
N SER A 225 -1.67 -6.79 15.96
CA SER A 225 -1.27 -7.09 14.58
C SER A 225 0.18 -7.60 14.53
N LEU A 226 1.10 -6.94 15.22
CA LEU A 226 2.50 -7.38 15.33
C LEU A 226 2.61 -8.78 15.95
N ALA A 227 1.85 -9.05 17.03
CA ALA A 227 1.83 -10.36 17.64
C ALA A 227 1.33 -11.46 16.69
N ARG A 228 0.29 -11.17 15.88
CA ARG A 228 -0.21 -12.12 14.87
C ARG A 228 0.80 -12.36 13.76
N LEU A 229 1.49 -11.31 13.29
CA LEU A 229 2.52 -11.42 12.26
C LEU A 229 3.75 -12.20 12.74
N ALA A 230 4.22 -11.93 13.97
CA ALA A 230 5.32 -12.68 14.56
C ALA A 230 4.98 -14.16 14.76
N ALA A 231 3.74 -14.45 15.22
CA ALA A 231 3.25 -15.83 15.33
C ALA A 231 3.13 -16.51 13.96
N ALA A 232 2.74 -15.79 12.91
CA ALA A 232 2.69 -16.33 11.56
C ALA A 232 4.10 -16.65 11.04
N ALA A 233 5.09 -15.78 11.29
CA ALA A 233 6.47 -16.03 10.94
C ALA A 233 7.02 -17.27 11.64
N ALA A 234 6.80 -17.41 12.95
CA ALA A 234 7.22 -18.59 13.71
C ALA A 234 6.60 -19.90 13.17
N LYS A 235 5.31 -19.85 12.76
CA LYS A 235 4.66 -21.02 12.13
C LYS A 235 5.30 -21.39 10.79
N LEU A 236 5.71 -20.41 9.99
CA LEU A 236 6.39 -20.67 8.71
C LEU A 236 7.78 -21.26 8.92
N ASP A 237 8.43 -20.96 10.03
CA ASP A 237 9.73 -21.52 10.44
C ASP A 237 9.61 -22.84 11.21
N PHE A 238 8.38 -23.34 11.44
CA PHE A 238 8.10 -24.51 12.29
C PHE A 238 8.72 -24.40 13.68
N SER A 239 8.78 -23.20 14.22
CA SER A 239 9.30 -22.92 15.55
C SER A 239 8.21 -23.03 16.61
N ASP A 240 8.50 -23.63 17.75
CA ASP A 240 7.59 -23.69 18.90
C ASP A 240 7.60 -22.37 19.71
N THR A 241 8.58 -21.51 19.44
CA THR A 241 8.74 -20.23 20.14
C THR A 241 8.82 -19.06 19.17
N ILE A 242 8.22 -17.95 19.57
CA ILE A 242 8.32 -16.67 18.85
C ILE A 242 9.54 -15.93 19.42
N ASN A 243 10.62 -15.89 18.65
CA ASN A 243 11.90 -15.29 19.01
C ASN A 243 12.16 -13.98 18.26
N ILE A 244 13.31 -13.35 18.50
CA ILE A 244 13.69 -12.05 17.91
C ILE A 244 13.54 -12.01 16.37
N PRO A 245 14.07 -12.96 15.57
CA PRO A 245 13.87 -12.95 14.11
C PRO A 245 12.42 -12.87 13.67
N HIS A 246 11.48 -13.54 14.36
CA HIS A 246 10.06 -13.48 14.06
C HIS A 246 9.44 -12.11 14.38
N ALA A 247 9.86 -11.50 15.50
CA ALA A 247 9.49 -10.14 15.87
C ALA A 247 9.99 -9.12 14.85
N GLU A 248 11.26 -9.22 14.43
CA GLU A 248 11.85 -8.36 13.41
C GLU A 248 11.16 -8.50 12.03
N PHE A 249 10.79 -9.74 11.65
CA PHE A 249 9.99 -9.95 10.44
C PHE A 249 8.66 -9.21 10.53
N ALA A 250 7.95 -9.32 11.67
CA ALA A 250 6.68 -8.63 11.87
C ALA A 250 6.84 -7.10 11.80
N LEU A 251 7.90 -6.55 12.38
CA LEU A 251 8.21 -5.13 12.34
C LEU A 251 8.51 -4.66 10.92
N ARG A 252 9.27 -5.41 10.13
CA ARG A 252 9.54 -5.08 8.73
C ARG A 252 8.26 -5.06 7.90
N ALA A 253 7.47 -6.13 7.96
CA ALA A 253 6.21 -6.22 7.22
C ALA A 253 5.23 -5.08 7.59
N MET A 254 5.15 -4.74 8.88
CA MET A 254 4.35 -3.62 9.34
C MET A 254 4.88 -2.27 8.86
N SER A 255 6.19 -2.07 8.92
CA SER A 255 6.84 -0.83 8.47
C SER A 255 6.64 -0.60 6.96
N GLU A 256 6.76 -1.63 6.15
CA GLU A 256 6.49 -1.57 4.71
C GLU A 256 5.04 -1.16 4.43
N ALA A 257 4.07 -1.80 5.11
CA ALA A 257 2.66 -1.46 4.96
C ALA A 257 2.32 -0.05 5.49
N GLU A 258 2.98 0.42 6.55
CA GLU A 258 2.82 1.78 7.07
C GLU A 258 3.40 2.83 6.12
N GLN A 259 4.53 2.55 5.47
CA GLN A 259 5.12 3.42 4.45
C GLN A 259 4.20 3.57 3.24
N ASP A 260 3.63 2.47 2.76
CA ASP A 260 2.66 2.50 1.67
C ASP A 260 1.39 3.27 2.05
N ARG A 261 0.95 3.15 3.30
CA ARG A 261 -0.24 3.82 3.83
C ARG A 261 -0.06 5.34 3.98
N ASN A 262 1.15 5.78 4.29
CA ASN A 262 1.50 7.19 4.47
C ASN A 262 2.48 7.67 3.38
N PRO A 263 2.01 7.84 2.14
CA PRO A 263 2.84 8.41 1.09
C PRO A 263 3.24 9.86 1.39
N SER A 264 2.67 10.49 2.42
CA SER A 264 3.13 11.77 2.94
C SER A 264 4.57 11.74 3.47
N VAL A 265 5.05 10.62 3.99
CA VAL A 265 6.46 10.45 4.37
C VAL A 265 7.34 10.37 3.13
N MET A 266 6.96 9.54 2.15
CA MET A 266 7.60 9.52 0.82
C MET A 266 7.40 10.83 0.07
N ARG A 267 6.26 11.49 0.26
CA ARG A 267 5.96 12.80 -0.30
C ARG A 267 6.78 13.88 0.39
N GLY A 268 6.95 13.85 1.70
CA GLY A 268 7.85 14.75 2.42
C GLY A 268 9.27 14.62 1.87
N ALA A 269 9.78 13.41 1.69
CA ALA A 269 11.06 13.14 1.05
C ALA A 269 11.09 13.61 -0.41
N LYS A 270 10.10 13.26 -1.24
CA LYS A 270 10.02 13.73 -2.64
C LYS A 270 9.77 15.23 -2.76
N ILE A 271 8.95 15.82 -1.88
CA ILE A 271 8.75 17.28 -1.86
C ILE A 271 10.01 17.99 -1.39
N ALA A 272 10.72 17.46 -0.38
CA ALA A 272 12.02 17.96 0.03
C ALA A 272 13.01 17.85 -1.13
N GLU A 273 13.14 16.67 -1.76
CA GLU A 273 14.01 16.44 -2.90
C GLU A 273 13.69 17.38 -4.09
N VAL A 274 12.40 17.57 -4.41
CA VAL A 274 11.98 18.51 -5.48
C VAL A 274 12.19 19.95 -5.04
N ARG A 275 11.97 20.28 -3.78
CA ARG A 275 12.23 21.62 -3.24
C ARG A 275 13.71 21.92 -3.26
N ASP A 276 14.55 21.01 -2.81
CA ASP A 276 15.99 21.11 -2.80
C ASP A 276 16.52 21.21 -4.24
N LEU A 277 16.04 20.38 -5.16
CA LEU A 277 16.39 20.47 -6.57
C LEU A 277 16.05 21.86 -7.18
N ARG A 278 14.86 22.39 -6.86
CA ARG A 278 14.45 23.72 -7.33
C ARG A 278 15.36 24.80 -6.80
N GLU A 279 15.70 24.73 -5.51
CA GLU A 279 16.59 25.68 -4.86
C GLU A 279 18.01 25.61 -5.42
N HIS A 280 18.55 24.40 -5.60
CA HIS A 280 19.86 24.18 -6.19
C HIS A 280 19.94 24.69 -7.65
N VAL A 281 18.92 24.38 -8.48
CA VAL A 281 18.85 24.88 -9.86
C VAL A 281 18.77 26.40 -9.89
N LEU A 282 17.96 27.00 -9.00
CA LEU A 282 17.84 28.46 -8.92
C LEU A 282 19.18 29.13 -8.55
N VAL A 283 19.88 28.59 -7.56
CA VAL A 283 21.18 29.10 -7.10
C VAL A 283 22.24 28.92 -8.19
N ALA A 284 22.33 27.72 -8.81
CA ALA A 284 23.29 27.45 -9.85
C ALA A 284 23.09 28.35 -11.08
N PHE A 285 21.84 28.51 -11.53
CA PHE A 285 21.53 29.39 -12.66
C PHE A 285 21.77 30.87 -12.31
N TYR A 286 21.45 31.32 -11.09
CA TYR A 286 21.77 32.66 -10.63
C TYR A 286 23.29 32.91 -10.65
N ASN A 287 24.09 31.98 -10.14
CA ASN A 287 25.53 32.10 -10.10
C ASN A 287 26.15 32.14 -11.55
N GLN A 288 25.58 31.39 -12.48
CA GLN A 288 25.95 31.43 -13.89
C GLN A 288 25.62 32.79 -14.49
N TRP A 289 24.42 33.33 -14.23
CA TRP A 289 23.97 34.62 -14.74
C TRP A 289 24.79 35.79 -14.16
N ASP A 290 25.05 35.79 -12.84
CA ASP A 290 25.76 36.84 -12.11
C ASP A 290 27.24 36.90 -12.46
N ARG A 291 27.83 35.78 -12.83
CA ARG A 291 29.26 35.64 -13.12
C ARG A 291 29.59 35.44 -14.61
N ASP A 292 28.61 35.63 -15.49
CA ASP A 292 28.84 35.48 -16.91
C ASP A 292 29.81 36.59 -17.37
N PRO A 293 30.95 36.25 -17.99
CA PRO A 293 31.93 37.25 -18.48
C PRO A 293 31.34 38.16 -19.55
N ASP A 294 30.31 37.73 -20.26
CA ASP A 294 29.56 38.57 -21.18
C ASP A 294 28.41 39.30 -20.51
N ALA A 295 28.70 40.47 -19.94
CA ALA A 295 27.71 41.31 -19.25
C ALA A 295 26.53 41.76 -20.16
N THR A 296 26.61 41.55 -21.48
CA THR A 296 25.54 41.84 -22.44
C THR A 296 24.57 40.65 -22.59
N LYS A 297 24.95 39.47 -22.18
CA LYS A 297 24.13 38.25 -22.24
C LYS A 297 23.03 38.26 -21.16
N THR A 298 21.86 38.63 -21.57
CA THR A 298 20.70 38.71 -20.67
C THR A 298 19.75 37.51 -20.78
N ARG A 299 19.99 36.60 -21.74
CA ARG A 299 19.08 35.48 -22.03
C ARG A 299 19.85 34.18 -22.19
N TYR A 300 19.37 33.13 -21.50
CA TYR A 300 20.01 31.82 -21.50
C TYR A 300 19.01 30.76 -21.98
N GLN A 301 19.39 29.95 -22.95
CA GLN A 301 18.64 28.76 -23.31
C GLN A 301 18.85 27.65 -22.27
N VAL A 302 17.92 26.72 -22.19
CA VAL A 302 18.05 25.59 -21.26
C VAL A 302 19.34 24.81 -21.45
N LEU A 303 19.82 24.69 -22.69
CA LEU A 303 21.12 24.06 -23.02
C LEU A 303 22.32 24.86 -22.48
N ASP A 304 22.26 26.20 -22.51
CA ASP A 304 23.31 27.02 -21.91
C ASP A 304 23.36 26.87 -20.40
N ILE A 305 22.16 26.77 -19.76
CA ILE A 305 22.05 26.59 -18.33
C ILE A 305 22.55 25.19 -17.96
N GLU A 306 22.19 24.14 -18.71
CA GLU A 306 22.67 22.77 -18.48
C GLU A 306 24.21 22.72 -18.53
N ALA A 307 24.84 23.33 -19.56
CA ALA A 307 26.29 23.41 -19.64
C ALA A 307 26.90 24.16 -18.46
N GLY A 308 26.22 25.20 -17.95
CA GLY A 308 26.66 25.97 -16.79
C GLY A 308 26.59 25.17 -15.49
N LEU A 309 25.71 24.17 -15.38
CA LEU A 309 25.64 23.31 -14.19
C LEU A 309 26.96 22.55 -13.95
N ASP A 310 27.79 22.34 -14.98
CA ASP A 310 29.09 21.71 -14.81
C ASP A 310 30.04 22.55 -13.96
N THR A 311 29.85 23.86 -13.97
CA THR A 311 30.69 24.81 -13.23
C THR A 311 30.07 25.25 -11.91
N TYR A 312 28.75 25.38 -11.85
CA TYR A 312 28.04 26.00 -10.72
C TYR A 312 27.21 25.04 -9.86
N TRP A 313 27.25 23.72 -10.18
CA TRP A 313 26.62 22.69 -9.36
C TRP A 313 27.57 22.23 -8.26
N GLU A 314 27.15 22.37 -7.01
CA GLU A 314 27.97 21.94 -5.87
C GLU A 314 27.91 20.43 -5.70
N SER A 315 29.04 19.79 -5.42
CA SER A 315 29.16 18.33 -5.26
C SER A 315 28.26 17.76 -4.15
N GLU A 316 27.94 18.58 -3.14
CA GLU A 316 27.09 18.21 -2.00
C GLU A 316 25.60 18.15 -2.38
N TRP A 317 25.21 18.72 -3.50
CA TRP A 317 23.82 18.73 -3.96
C TRP A 317 23.36 17.45 -4.66
N GLY A 318 24.23 16.46 -4.80
CA GLY A 318 23.95 15.19 -5.41
C GLY A 318 23.96 15.22 -6.94
N VAL A 319 23.13 14.37 -7.57
CA VAL A 319 23.12 14.19 -9.01
C VAL A 319 22.48 15.37 -9.74
N LYS A 320 23.15 15.89 -10.75
CA LYS A 320 22.62 16.95 -11.62
C LYS A 320 21.33 16.53 -12.32
N PRO A 321 20.36 17.45 -12.49
CA PRO A 321 19.15 17.16 -13.24
C PRO A 321 19.47 16.94 -14.72
N ASN A 322 18.78 15.98 -15.33
CA ASN A 322 18.83 15.84 -16.78
C ASN A 322 18.08 17.00 -17.47
N LEU A 323 18.29 17.17 -18.78
CA LEU A 323 17.71 18.28 -19.56
C LEU A 323 16.19 18.42 -19.40
N THR A 324 15.46 17.28 -19.34
CA THR A 324 14.01 17.28 -19.18
C THR A 324 13.59 17.74 -17.79
N GLN A 325 14.30 17.31 -16.75
CA GLN A 325 14.08 17.73 -15.37
C GLN A 325 14.43 19.20 -15.19
N LEU A 326 15.58 19.64 -15.71
CA LEU A 326 16.02 21.02 -15.66
C LEU A 326 15.00 21.96 -16.30
N LYS A 327 14.53 21.66 -17.51
CA LYS A 327 13.50 22.45 -18.19
C LYS A 327 12.21 22.57 -17.36
N LYS A 328 11.69 21.47 -16.86
CA LYS A 328 10.49 21.47 -16.00
C LYS A 328 10.69 22.29 -14.74
N THR A 329 11.86 22.19 -14.11
CA THR A 329 12.21 22.93 -12.90
C THR A 329 12.29 24.43 -13.17
N LEU A 330 12.95 24.88 -14.24
CA LEU A 330 13.03 26.27 -14.63
C LEU A 330 11.66 26.86 -14.99
N GLU A 331 10.81 26.12 -15.70
CA GLU A 331 9.43 26.53 -15.99
C GLU A 331 8.60 26.70 -14.72
N SER A 332 8.74 25.78 -13.76
CA SER A 332 8.08 25.88 -12.46
C SER A 332 8.59 27.09 -11.65
N LEU A 333 9.90 27.30 -11.59
CA LEU A 333 10.50 28.44 -10.89
C LEU A 333 10.04 29.78 -11.49
N ALA A 334 10.00 29.90 -12.81
CA ALA A 334 9.54 31.11 -13.48
C ALA A 334 8.03 31.35 -13.25
N LYS A 335 7.20 30.29 -13.25
CA LYS A 335 5.77 30.37 -12.98
C LYS A 335 5.50 30.86 -11.55
N ASP A 336 6.26 30.35 -10.58
CA ASP A 336 6.13 30.72 -9.18
C ASP A 336 6.84 32.05 -8.83
N SER A 337 7.44 32.70 -9.81
CA SER A 337 8.17 33.95 -9.63
C SER A 337 9.29 33.84 -8.60
N ALA A 338 10.02 32.71 -8.60
CA ALA A 338 11.09 32.46 -7.66
C ALA A 338 12.18 33.55 -7.75
N THR A 339 12.72 33.92 -6.60
CA THR A 339 13.75 34.98 -6.49
C THR A 339 15.02 34.45 -5.85
N GLN A 340 16.17 34.90 -6.34
CA GLN A 340 17.48 34.68 -5.75
C GLN A 340 18.20 36.02 -5.59
N LYS A 341 18.65 36.33 -4.38
CA LYS A 341 19.27 37.60 -4.03
C LYS A 341 18.52 38.84 -4.55
N GLY A 342 17.17 38.79 -4.49
CA GLY A 342 16.30 39.89 -4.93
C GLY A 342 16.06 39.96 -6.45
N LYS A 343 16.66 39.07 -7.23
CA LYS A 343 16.43 38.93 -8.67
C LYS A 343 15.44 37.81 -8.95
N ARG A 344 14.46 38.09 -9.80
CA ARG A 344 13.37 37.18 -10.15
C ARG A 344 13.70 36.43 -11.45
N ILE A 345 13.53 35.12 -11.45
CA ILE A 345 13.64 34.31 -12.68
C ILE A 345 12.39 34.52 -13.55
N MET A 346 12.61 34.71 -14.85
CA MET A 346 11.54 34.87 -15.84
C MET A 346 11.78 34.00 -17.07
N LYS A 347 10.68 33.47 -17.62
CA LYS A 347 10.67 32.80 -18.93
C LYS A 347 10.39 33.85 -20.00
N VAL A 348 11.37 34.10 -20.88
CA VAL A 348 11.30 35.16 -21.91
C VAL A 348 10.77 34.62 -23.23
N ALA A 349 11.13 33.38 -23.57
CA ALA A 349 10.69 32.69 -24.76
C ALA A 349 10.65 31.18 -24.56
N ARG A 350 10.31 30.40 -25.59
CA ARG A 350 10.37 28.94 -25.52
C ARG A 350 11.80 28.54 -25.19
N ASP A 351 11.94 27.80 -24.07
CA ASP A 351 13.22 27.29 -23.57
C ASP A 351 14.30 28.36 -23.28
N THR A 352 13.86 29.62 -22.98
CA THR A 352 14.76 30.73 -22.70
C THR A 352 14.37 31.44 -21.42
N PHE A 353 15.34 31.64 -20.53
CA PHE A 353 15.17 32.21 -19.21
C PHE A 353 16.16 33.36 -18.93
N THR A 354 15.82 34.22 -17.99
CA THR A 354 16.64 35.32 -17.50
C THR A 354 16.31 35.64 -16.03
N PHE A 355 17.14 36.50 -15.44
CA PHE A 355 16.83 37.20 -14.20
C PHE A 355 16.55 38.68 -14.44
N GLU A 356 15.60 39.23 -13.67
CA GLU A 356 15.26 40.65 -13.62
C GLU A 356 15.41 41.23 -12.21
#